data_76b747cb2e083a0526f61437128b57cb
#
_entry.id   76b747cb2e083a0526f61437128b57cb
#
_cell.length_a   1.000
_cell.length_b   1.000
_cell.length_c   1.000
_cell.angle_alpha   90.00
_cell.angle_beta   90.00
_cell.angle_gamma   90.00
#
_symmetry.space_group_name_H-M   'P 1'
#
loop_
_entity.id
_entity.type
_entity.pdbx_description
1 polymer ?
#
loop_
_entity_poly.entity_id
_entity_poly.type
_entity_poly.pdbx_seq_one_letter_code
_entity_poly.pdbx_strand_id
1 'polypeptide(L)'
;MAITEVIFPKLKPDQALLKQLAATLPTAAKTTFSGVPGLSSYYRGKVIEAQNVSQAAKLDHSGLVLVLEWDKISSFNSFWVSEGFADFRSVMKPFMLSPVSPDLFYSNLPDSGSTTTSNYTQYIKVENLGSEDKSVENSWRNLTREIGLDAKSFHAWGVQESDGAFMGMLGWSSLETLKSKNKKESVMKASHQLTKHGDVTAFVLELSRQS
;
A
#
# COMPACT_ATOMS: atom_id res chain seq x y z
N MET A 1 -3.23 -4.39 18.00
CA MET A 1 -3.89 -4.10 16.70
C MET A 1 -2.82 -4.13 15.64
N ALA A 2 -3.02 -4.91 14.59
CA ALA A 2 -2.08 -5.04 13.49
C ALA A 2 -1.92 -3.72 12.72
N ILE A 3 -0.74 -3.48 12.18
CA ILE A 3 -0.41 -2.31 11.36
C ILE A 3 0.01 -2.78 9.98
N THR A 4 -0.62 -2.22 8.97
CA THR A 4 -0.18 -2.34 7.58
C THR A 4 0.62 -1.09 7.22
N GLU A 5 1.88 -1.27 6.88
CA GLU A 5 2.77 -0.24 6.37
C GLU A 5 2.82 -0.33 4.85
N VAL A 6 2.57 0.78 4.15
CA VAL A 6 2.64 0.87 2.70
C VAL A 6 3.65 1.93 2.30
N ILE A 7 4.57 1.57 1.42
CA ILE A 7 5.66 2.43 0.98
C ILE A 7 5.70 2.50 -0.54
N PHE A 8 5.65 3.71 -1.08
CA PHE A 8 5.92 4.01 -2.49
C PHE A 8 7.22 4.82 -2.58
N PRO A 9 8.40 4.16 -2.69
CA PRO A 9 9.68 4.86 -2.67
C PRO A 9 9.85 5.71 -3.93
N LYS A 10 10.25 6.96 -3.77
CA LYS A 10 10.60 7.87 -4.86
C LYS A 10 12.03 7.62 -5.29
N LEU A 11 12.23 6.87 -6.38
CA LEU A 11 13.54 6.50 -6.88
C LEU A 11 14.04 7.49 -7.94
N LYS A 12 15.35 7.63 -8.03
CA LYS A 12 16.00 8.41 -9.11
C LYS A 12 15.72 7.74 -10.46
N PRO A 13 15.35 8.49 -11.51
CA PRO A 13 14.99 7.96 -12.82
C PRO A 13 16.23 7.60 -13.67
N ASP A 14 17.29 7.09 -13.03
CA ASP A 14 18.54 6.69 -13.69
C ASP A 14 18.53 5.16 -13.89
N GLN A 15 18.60 4.72 -15.15
CA GLN A 15 18.51 3.32 -15.52
C GLN A 15 19.66 2.48 -14.94
N ALA A 16 20.87 3.05 -14.83
CA ALA A 16 22.01 2.34 -14.25
C ALA A 16 21.80 2.13 -12.74
N LEU A 17 21.32 3.17 -12.03
CA LEU A 17 20.98 3.08 -10.62
C LEU A 17 19.82 2.11 -10.39
N LEU A 18 18.78 2.12 -11.21
CA LEU A 18 17.65 1.19 -11.10
C LEU A 18 18.09 -0.27 -11.30
N LYS A 19 18.99 -0.53 -12.24
CA LYS A 19 19.58 -1.86 -12.44
C LYS A 19 20.43 -2.29 -11.25
N GLN A 20 21.24 -1.38 -10.69
CA GLN A 20 22.01 -1.64 -9.48
C GLN A 20 21.10 -1.90 -8.28
N LEU A 21 20.04 -1.11 -8.10
CA LEU A 21 19.05 -1.32 -7.05
C LEU A 21 18.40 -2.71 -7.18
N ALA A 22 17.99 -3.10 -8.38
CA ALA A 22 17.39 -4.41 -8.62
C ALA A 22 18.30 -5.58 -8.21
N ALA A 23 19.62 -5.42 -8.34
CA ALA A 23 20.60 -6.40 -7.90
C ALA A 23 20.84 -6.37 -6.37
N THR A 24 20.81 -5.18 -5.75
CA THR A 24 21.19 -4.97 -4.35
C THR A 24 20.00 -5.19 -3.39
N LEU A 25 18.81 -4.72 -3.77
CA LEU A 25 17.62 -4.69 -2.90
C LEU A 25 17.23 -6.06 -2.34
N PRO A 26 17.23 -7.18 -3.11
CA PRO A 26 16.81 -8.48 -2.57
C PRO A 26 17.65 -8.91 -1.37
N THR A 27 18.97 -8.78 -1.46
CA THR A 27 19.88 -9.16 -0.37
C THR A 27 19.76 -8.20 0.81
N ALA A 28 19.77 -6.89 0.57
CA ALA A 28 19.63 -5.90 1.62
C ALA A 28 18.30 -6.04 2.37
N ALA A 29 17.20 -6.22 1.66
CA ALA A 29 15.89 -6.43 2.25
C ALA A 29 15.83 -7.72 3.07
N LYS A 30 16.35 -8.83 2.55
CA LYS A 30 16.41 -10.11 3.29
C LYS A 30 17.20 -9.97 4.59
N THR A 31 18.38 -9.35 4.55
CA THR A 31 19.19 -9.13 5.74
C THR A 31 18.47 -8.26 6.77
N THR A 32 17.76 -7.23 6.31
CA THR A 32 17.14 -6.24 7.20
C THR A 32 15.82 -6.73 7.79
N PHE A 33 14.98 -7.40 7.00
CA PHE A 33 13.62 -7.74 7.42
C PHE A 33 13.48 -9.17 7.97
N SER A 34 14.47 -10.05 7.75
CA SER A 34 14.40 -11.42 8.26
C SER A 34 14.53 -11.47 9.78
N GLY A 35 13.56 -12.10 10.44
CA GLY A 35 13.57 -12.28 11.89
C GLY A 35 13.32 -11.01 12.71
N VAL A 36 12.83 -9.93 12.09
CA VAL A 36 12.49 -8.71 12.81
C VAL A 36 11.30 -8.98 13.74
N PRO A 37 11.44 -8.71 15.05
CA PRO A 37 10.36 -8.92 16.00
C PRO A 37 9.11 -8.11 15.65
N GLY A 38 7.96 -8.79 15.57
CA GLY A 38 6.67 -8.18 15.27
C GLY A 38 6.38 -7.95 13.79
N LEU A 39 7.34 -8.15 12.88
CA LEU A 39 7.09 -8.17 11.44
C LEU A 39 6.55 -9.55 11.03
N SER A 40 5.28 -9.63 10.65
CA SER A 40 4.61 -10.89 10.30
C SER A 40 4.68 -11.22 8.81
N SER A 41 4.75 -10.21 7.95
CA SER A 41 4.82 -10.39 6.50
C SER A 41 5.48 -9.18 5.84
N TYR A 42 6.21 -9.46 4.75
CA TYR A 42 6.80 -8.45 3.89
C TYR A 42 6.49 -8.80 2.44
N TYR A 43 5.94 -7.85 1.72
CA TYR A 43 5.63 -7.96 0.29
C TYR A 43 6.38 -6.88 -0.47
N ARG A 44 6.89 -7.27 -1.63
CA ARG A 44 7.48 -6.36 -2.61
C ARG A 44 6.73 -6.51 -3.92
N GLY A 45 6.50 -5.41 -4.62
CA GLY A 45 5.79 -5.44 -5.87
C GLY A 45 6.01 -4.22 -6.73
N LYS A 46 5.19 -4.13 -7.74
CA LYS A 46 5.17 -3.01 -8.70
C LYS A 46 3.76 -2.49 -8.90
N VAL A 47 3.67 -1.22 -9.21
CA VAL A 47 2.44 -0.59 -9.70
C VAL A 47 2.25 -0.95 -11.16
N ILE A 48 1.12 -1.59 -11.48
CA ILE A 48 0.74 -1.96 -12.85
C ILE A 48 -0.04 -0.84 -13.52
N GLU A 49 -0.93 -0.19 -12.76
CA GLU A 49 -1.83 0.83 -13.27
C GLU A 49 -2.12 1.86 -12.17
N ALA A 50 -2.10 3.15 -12.52
CA ALA A 50 -2.60 4.22 -11.68
C ALA A 50 -4.03 4.56 -12.09
N GLN A 51 -4.97 4.61 -11.14
CA GLN A 51 -6.38 4.85 -11.36
C GLN A 51 -6.81 6.12 -10.62
N ASN A 52 -7.54 7.02 -11.30
CA ASN A 52 -8.12 8.23 -10.71
C ASN A 52 -7.15 9.07 -9.86
N VAL A 53 -5.90 9.15 -10.29
CA VAL A 53 -4.86 9.89 -9.58
C VAL A 53 -4.95 11.36 -9.97
N SER A 54 -5.16 12.25 -9.01
CA SER A 54 -4.96 13.68 -9.21
C SER A 54 -3.54 13.93 -9.75
N GLN A 55 -3.33 14.97 -10.54
CA GLN A 55 -2.03 15.22 -11.23
C GLN A 55 -0.81 15.25 -10.28
N ALA A 56 -1.03 15.46 -8.98
CA ALA A 56 0.03 15.48 -7.96
C ALA A 56 0.59 14.10 -7.59
N ALA A 57 -0.16 13.03 -7.79
CA ALA A 57 0.27 11.67 -7.43
C ALA A 57 0.81 10.88 -8.63
N LYS A 58 1.47 11.54 -9.59
CA LYS A 58 2.27 10.83 -10.59
C LYS A 58 3.36 10.08 -9.83
N LEU A 59 3.25 8.74 -9.84
CA LEU A 59 4.32 7.89 -9.35
C LEU A 59 5.61 8.28 -10.06
N ASP A 60 6.57 8.77 -9.28
CA ASP A 60 7.91 8.98 -9.80
C ASP A 60 8.47 7.62 -10.22
N HIS A 61 8.46 7.39 -11.49
CA HIS A 61 9.22 6.52 -12.37
C HIS A 61 9.58 5.07 -11.97
N SER A 62 9.57 4.64 -10.72
CA SER A 62 9.99 3.28 -10.40
C SER A 62 8.84 2.27 -10.31
N GLY A 63 7.65 2.74 -9.97
CA GLY A 63 6.50 1.87 -9.71
C GLY A 63 6.73 0.84 -8.59
N LEU A 64 7.82 0.93 -7.84
CA LEU A 64 8.09 0.02 -6.71
C LEU A 64 7.10 0.27 -5.58
N VAL A 65 6.61 -0.79 -4.96
CA VAL A 65 5.80 -0.74 -3.75
C VAL A 65 6.28 -1.80 -2.76
N LEU A 66 6.24 -1.45 -1.48
CA LEU A 66 6.49 -2.36 -0.37
C LEU A 66 5.26 -2.34 0.53
N VAL A 67 4.86 -3.52 1.04
CA VAL A 67 3.80 -3.66 2.05
C VAL A 67 4.34 -4.53 3.17
N LEU A 68 4.32 -4.02 4.40
CA LEU A 68 4.77 -4.73 5.58
C LEU A 68 3.63 -4.84 6.58
N GLU A 69 3.50 -6.00 7.21
CA GLU A 69 2.49 -6.26 8.23
C GLU A 69 3.16 -6.41 9.59
N TRP A 70 2.76 -5.57 10.54
CA TRP A 70 3.27 -5.55 11.90
C TRP A 70 2.22 -6.02 12.90
N ASP A 71 2.62 -6.72 13.94
CA ASP A 71 1.73 -7.14 15.03
C ASP A 71 1.15 -5.93 15.80
N LYS A 72 1.93 -4.84 15.90
CA LYS A 72 1.56 -3.59 16.59
C LYS A 72 2.46 -2.43 16.22
N ILE A 73 1.97 -1.21 16.48
CA ILE A 73 2.70 0.04 16.19
C ILE A 73 4.04 0.15 16.93
N SER A 74 4.15 -0.38 18.16
CA SER A 74 5.43 -0.34 18.90
C SER A 74 6.51 -1.20 18.27
N SER A 75 6.17 -2.30 17.58
CA SER A 75 7.13 -3.13 16.84
C SER A 75 7.68 -2.35 15.63
N PHE A 76 6.80 -1.70 14.86
CA PHE A 76 7.22 -0.77 13.80
C PHE A 76 8.14 0.34 14.36
N ASN A 77 7.73 1.04 15.43
CA ASN A 77 8.50 2.14 16.00
C ASN A 77 9.89 1.67 16.47
N SER A 78 10.00 0.50 17.11
CA SER A 78 11.27 -0.07 17.52
C SER A 78 12.18 -0.40 16.33
N PHE A 79 11.62 -0.96 15.27
CA PHE A 79 12.34 -1.24 14.03
C PHE A 79 12.81 0.05 13.35
N TRP A 80 11.95 1.07 13.27
CA TRP A 80 12.23 2.33 12.59
C TRP A 80 13.45 3.07 13.12
N VAL A 81 13.74 2.91 14.42
CA VAL A 81 14.90 3.52 15.10
C VAL A 81 16.08 2.56 15.28
N SER A 82 15.97 1.32 14.80
CA SER A 82 17.01 0.31 14.95
C SER A 82 18.24 0.59 14.08
N GLU A 83 19.39 0.09 14.51
CA GLU A 83 20.63 0.14 13.75
C GLU A 83 20.50 -0.58 12.41
N GLY A 84 19.89 -1.78 12.39
CA GLY A 84 19.68 -2.56 11.17
C GLY A 84 18.84 -1.80 10.11
N PHE A 85 17.85 -1.01 10.54
CA PHE A 85 17.09 -0.18 9.61
C PHE A 85 17.88 1.08 9.19
N ALA A 86 18.72 1.64 10.06
CA ALA A 86 19.62 2.73 9.71
C ALA A 86 20.62 2.31 8.62
N ASP A 87 21.17 1.10 8.73
CA ASP A 87 22.03 0.50 7.70
C ASP A 87 21.29 0.31 6.38
N PHE A 88 20.08 -0.24 6.41
CA PHE A 88 19.25 -0.37 5.22
C PHE A 88 18.98 0.98 4.54
N ARG A 89 18.63 2.01 5.32
CA ARG A 89 18.45 3.37 4.79
C ARG A 89 19.72 3.89 4.12
N SER A 90 20.88 3.60 4.70
CA SER A 90 22.18 4.00 4.14
C SER A 90 22.44 3.32 2.80
N VAL A 91 22.13 2.03 2.67
CA VAL A 91 22.21 1.28 1.40
C VAL A 91 21.24 1.84 0.35
N MET A 92 20.03 2.23 0.77
CA MET A 92 18.99 2.72 -0.14
C MET A 92 19.20 4.18 -0.58
N LYS A 93 19.86 5.00 0.24
CA LYS A 93 20.03 6.45 0.03
C LYS A 93 20.54 6.85 -1.38
N PRO A 94 21.53 6.18 -2.00
CA PRO A 94 22.00 6.53 -3.34
C PRO A 94 20.91 6.48 -4.43
N PHE A 95 19.91 5.63 -4.24
CA PHE A 95 18.83 5.36 -5.20
C PHE A 95 17.62 6.26 -5.02
N MET A 96 17.49 6.93 -3.88
CA MET A 96 16.30 7.69 -3.50
C MET A 96 16.37 9.15 -3.94
N LEU A 97 15.23 9.71 -4.38
CA LEU A 97 15.03 11.14 -4.61
C LEU A 97 14.78 11.89 -3.29
N SER A 98 14.09 11.25 -2.36
CA SER A 98 13.75 11.81 -1.05
C SER A 98 13.75 10.70 0.01
N PRO A 99 13.87 11.05 1.29
CA PRO A 99 13.64 10.08 2.37
C PRO A 99 12.28 9.40 2.22
N VAL A 100 12.22 8.14 2.64
CA VAL A 100 10.96 7.38 2.69
C VAL A 100 10.08 7.93 3.81
N SER A 101 8.81 8.14 3.50
CA SER A 101 7.75 8.36 4.47
C SER A 101 6.72 7.25 4.26
N PRO A 102 6.63 6.27 5.16
CA PRO A 102 5.66 5.21 5.06
C PRO A 102 4.27 5.70 5.42
N ASP A 103 3.26 5.19 4.72
CA ASP A 103 1.89 5.28 5.18
C ASP A 103 1.61 4.14 6.18
N LEU A 104 1.08 4.45 7.34
CA LEU A 104 0.78 3.49 8.40
C LEU A 104 -0.72 3.43 8.64
N PHE A 105 -1.27 2.22 8.59
CA PHE A 105 -2.70 1.99 8.78
C PHE A 105 -2.94 0.92 9.83
N TYR A 106 -3.92 1.13 10.70
CA TYR A 106 -4.36 0.12 11.65
C TYR A 106 -5.73 -0.44 11.28
N SER A 107 -5.94 -1.71 11.55
CA SER A 107 -7.22 -2.37 11.38
C SER A 107 -7.56 -3.24 12.60
N ASN A 108 -8.86 -3.38 12.87
CA ASN A 108 -9.38 -4.41 13.75
C ASN A 108 -9.56 -5.77 13.03
N LEU A 109 -9.37 -5.80 11.71
CA LEU A 109 -9.30 -7.02 10.92
C LEU A 109 -7.94 -7.71 11.13
N PRO A 110 -7.84 -9.03 10.91
CA PRO A 110 -6.62 -9.77 11.23
C PRO A 110 -5.37 -9.23 10.53
N ASP A 111 -5.42 -9.05 9.21
CA ASP A 111 -4.35 -8.50 8.37
C ASP A 111 -4.85 -8.25 6.94
N SER A 112 -4.01 -7.68 6.09
CA SER A 112 -4.28 -7.50 4.67
C SER A 112 -3.97 -8.75 3.83
N GLY A 113 -3.50 -9.83 4.43
CA GLY A 113 -2.95 -11.01 3.74
C GLY A 113 -3.88 -11.63 2.70
N SER A 114 -5.19 -11.59 2.92
CA SER A 114 -6.14 -12.09 1.94
C SER A 114 -6.16 -11.28 0.62
N THR A 115 -5.81 -10.00 0.68
CA THR A 115 -5.75 -9.11 -0.48
C THR A 115 -4.35 -9.06 -1.08
N THR A 116 -3.31 -9.00 -0.25
CA THR A 116 -1.90 -8.90 -0.67
C THR A 116 -1.36 -10.18 -1.30
N THR A 117 -1.95 -11.35 -1.00
CA THR A 117 -1.64 -12.64 -1.64
C THR A 117 -2.45 -12.93 -2.89
N SER A 118 -3.34 -12.04 -3.29
CA SER A 118 -4.06 -12.13 -4.56
C SER A 118 -3.13 -11.84 -5.73
N ASN A 119 -3.47 -12.30 -6.95
CA ASN A 119 -2.66 -12.04 -8.13
C ASN A 119 -2.46 -10.54 -8.39
N TYR A 120 -3.51 -9.76 -8.10
CA TYR A 120 -3.48 -8.30 -8.17
C TYR A 120 -4.17 -7.70 -6.95
N THR A 121 -3.61 -6.64 -6.41
CA THR A 121 -4.18 -5.86 -5.31
C THR A 121 -4.52 -4.47 -5.82
N GLN A 122 -5.79 -4.09 -5.76
CA GLN A 122 -6.19 -2.70 -5.98
C GLN A 122 -6.09 -1.99 -4.62
N TYR A 123 -5.18 -1.04 -4.52
CA TYR A 123 -4.96 -0.17 -3.37
C TYR A 123 -5.70 1.15 -3.60
N ILE A 124 -6.46 1.59 -2.62
CA ILE A 124 -7.20 2.86 -2.64
C ILE A 124 -6.90 3.58 -1.33
N LYS A 125 -6.41 4.82 -1.41
CA LYS A 125 -6.19 5.69 -0.26
C LYS A 125 -7.08 6.92 -0.41
N VAL A 126 -7.76 7.30 0.67
CA VAL A 126 -8.53 8.55 0.77
C VAL A 126 -7.87 9.39 1.85
N GLU A 127 -7.42 10.59 1.50
CA GLU A 127 -6.72 11.52 2.39
C GLU A 127 -7.59 12.74 2.71
N ASN A 128 -7.15 13.53 3.68
CA ASN A 128 -7.82 14.76 4.10
C ASN A 128 -9.25 14.54 4.64
N LEU A 129 -9.46 13.37 5.27
CA LEU A 129 -10.72 13.10 5.97
C LEU A 129 -10.84 14.00 7.20
N GLY A 130 -12.04 14.55 7.44
CA GLY A 130 -12.35 15.16 8.72
C GLY A 130 -12.20 14.14 9.86
N SER A 131 -11.76 14.59 11.03
CA SER A 131 -11.30 13.76 12.16
C SER A 131 -12.28 12.71 12.70
N GLU A 132 -13.51 12.62 12.19
CA GLU A 132 -14.53 11.64 12.59
C GLU A 132 -15.38 11.12 11.42
N ASP A 133 -14.92 11.24 10.18
CA ASP A 133 -15.75 10.88 9.03
C ASP A 133 -15.80 9.35 8.80
N LYS A 134 -16.57 8.67 9.65
CA LYS A 134 -16.90 7.25 9.44
C LYS A 134 -17.75 6.98 8.18
N SER A 135 -18.17 8.01 7.47
CA SER A 135 -18.98 7.86 6.25
C SER A 135 -18.17 7.27 5.08
N VAL A 136 -16.83 7.46 5.06
CA VAL A 136 -15.94 6.81 4.10
C VAL A 136 -16.01 5.28 4.21
N GLU A 137 -16.09 4.74 5.44
CA GLU A 137 -16.23 3.30 5.65
C GLU A 137 -17.56 2.77 5.11
N ASN A 138 -18.65 3.53 5.20
CA ASN A 138 -19.93 3.17 4.60
C ASN A 138 -19.84 3.17 3.07
N SER A 139 -19.15 4.14 2.48
CA SER A 139 -18.87 4.19 1.04
C SER A 139 -18.01 3.01 0.59
N TRP A 140 -16.99 2.65 1.38
CA TRP A 140 -16.19 1.44 1.15
C TRP A 140 -17.02 0.16 1.21
N ARG A 141 -17.86 -0.01 2.23
CA ARG A 141 -18.78 -1.16 2.35
C ARG A 141 -19.77 -1.24 1.18
N ASN A 142 -20.22 -0.09 0.70
CA ASN A 142 -21.07 -0.04 -0.50
C ASN A 142 -20.30 -0.51 -1.74
N LEU A 143 -19.08 -0.01 -1.95
CA LEU A 143 -18.23 -0.43 -3.07
C LEU A 143 -17.95 -1.95 -3.04
N THR A 144 -17.57 -2.48 -1.90
CA THR A 144 -17.27 -3.92 -1.76
C THR A 144 -18.52 -4.78 -1.99
N ARG A 145 -19.70 -4.31 -1.58
CA ARG A 145 -20.98 -4.99 -1.87
C ARG A 145 -21.30 -5.02 -3.37
N GLU A 146 -21.09 -3.91 -4.10
CA GLU A 146 -21.32 -3.85 -5.55
C GLU A 146 -20.32 -4.72 -6.34
N ILE A 147 -19.10 -4.86 -5.84
CA ILE A 147 -18.10 -5.79 -6.40
C ILE A 147 -18.49 -7.24 -6.13
N GLY A 148 -19.04 -7.52 -4.94
CA GLY A 148 -19.47 -8.85 -4.53
C GLY A 148 -18.28 -9.77 -4.21
N LEU A 149 -18.43 -11.09 -4.51
CA LEU A 149 -17.43 -12.11 -4.18
C LEU A 149 -16.27 -12.20 -5.18
N ASP A 150 -16.23 -11.34 -6.21
CA ASP A 150 -15.18 -11.37 -7.23
C ASP A 150 -13.84 -10.79 -6.71
N ALA A 151 -13.87 -10.09 -5.57
CA ALA A 151 -12.66 -9.60 -4.91
C ALA A 151 -12.72 -9.87 -3.41
N LYS A 152 -11.55 -10.12 -2.82
CA LYS A 152 -11.36 -10.06 -1.37
C LYS A 152 -11.18 -8.61 -0.96
N SER A 153 -11.60 -8.24 0.25
CA SER A 153 -11.52 -6.85 0.70
C SER A 153 -10.89 -6.73 2.08
N PHE A 154 -10.13 -5.65 2.26
CA PHE A 154 -9.54 -5.22 3.51
C PHE A 154 -9.61 -3.71 3.59
N HIS A 155 -9.72 -3.14 4.80
CA HIS A 155 -9.62 -1.70 5.02
C HIS A 155 -9.00 -1.39 6.38
N ALA A 156 -8.43 -0.19 6.47
CA ALA A 156 -7.72 0.27 7.64
C ALA A 156 -7.74 1.81 7.73
N TRP A 157 -7.48 2.31 8.92
CA TRP A 157 -7.41 3.74 9.20
C TRP A 157 -5.96 4.19 9.42
N GLY A 158 -5.62 5.35 8.91
CA GLY A 158 -4.32 5.95 9.09
C GLY A 158 -3.99 6.22 10.56
N VAL A 159 -2.72 6.10 10.90
CA VAL A 159 -2.17 6.43 12.21
C VAL A 159 -0.87 7.20 12.07
N GLN A 160 -0.46 7.93 13.11
CA GLN A 160 0.73 8.78 13.11
C GLN A 160 0.68 9.81 11.96
N GLU A 161 1.68 9.84 11.09
CA GLU A 161 1.76 10.77 9.95
C GLU A 161 0.63 10.54 8.91
N SER A 162 -0.03 9.39 8.96
CA SER A 162 -1.17 9.05 8.09
C SER A 162 -2.53 9.28 8.76
N ASP A 163 -2.56 9.90 9.94
CA ASP A 163 -3.83 10.22 10.61
C ASP A 163 -4.74 11.07 9.69
N GLY A 164 -6.04 10.81 9.73
CA GLY A 164 -6.98 11.41 8.79
C GLY A 164 -6.98 10.79 7.38
N ALA A 165 -6.36 9.62 7.20
CA ALA A 165 -6.46 8.85 5.97
C ALA A 165 -7.23 7.53 6.19
N PHE A 166 -7.86 7.05 5.12
CA PHE A 166 -8.48 5.73 5.03
C PHE A 166 -7.83 4.95 3.90
N MET A 167 -7.56 3.66 4.13
CA MET A 167 -7.05 2.74 3.12
C MET A 167 -8.03 1.60 2.88
N GLY A 168 -8.27 1.30 1.61
CA GLY A 168 -8.95 0.09 1.17
C GLY A 168 -8.09 -0.74 0.24
N MET A 169 -8.14 -2.06 0.37
CA MET A 169 -7.51 -3.00 -0.55
C MET A 169 -8.53 -4.00 -1.08
N LEU A 170 -8.46 -4.29 -2.39
CA LEU A 170 -9.25 -5.32 -3.07
C LEU A 170 -8.31 -6.30 -3.75
N GLY A 171 -8.43 -7.58 -3.41
CA GLY A 171 -7.62 -8.65 -3.99
C GLY A 171 -8.33 -9.32 -5.15
N TRP A 172 -7.73 -9.32 -6.33
CA TRP A 172 -8.31 -9.80 -7.58
C TRP A 172 -7.57 -11.02 -8.12
N SER A 173 -8.30 -11.94 -8.73
CA SER A 173 -7.73 -13.10 -9.40
C SER A 173 -7.14 -12.76 -10.77
N SER A 174 -7.66 -11.75 -11.48
CA SER A 174 -7.15 -11.29 -12.76
C SER A 174 -7.43 -9.81 -13.03
N LEU A 175 -6.64 -9.20 -13.92
CA LEU A 175 -6.87 -7.82 -14.39
C LEU A 175 -8.15 -7.71 -15.22
N GLU A 176 -8.56 -8.78 -15.91
CA GLU A 176 -9.78 -8.79 -16.70
C GLU A 176 -11.02 -8.69 -15.79
N THR A 177 -11.04 -9.47 -14.69
CA THR A 177 -12.11 -9.40 -13.69
C THR A 177 -12.18 -8.00 -13.08
N LEU A 178 -11.05 -7.44 -12.66
CA LEU A 178 -10.96 -6.07 -12.13
C LEU A 178 -11.50 -5.06 -13.14
N LYS A 179 -11.02 -5.08 -14.39
CA LYS A 179 -11.43 -4.13 -15.43
C LYS A 179 -12.91 -4.29 -15.81
N SER A 180 -13.39 -5.51 -15.88
CA SER A 180 -14.82 -5.80 -16.16
C SER A 180 -15.73 -5.26 -15.05
N LYS A 181 -15.35 -5.46 -13.78
CA LYS A 181 -16.11 -4.96 -12.63
C LYS A 181 -16.11 -3.44 -12.55
N ASN A 182 -14.95 -2.82 -12.71
CA ASN A 182 -14.83 -1.35 -12.65
C ASN A 182 -15.60 -0.62 -13.77
N LYS A 183 -16.00 -1.31 -14.85
CA LYS A 183 -16.87 -0.77 -15.91
C LYS A 183 -18.36 -0.83 -15.58
N LYS A 184 -18.78 -1.57 -14.55
CA LYS A 184 -20.19 -1.63 -14.15
C LYS A 184 -20.61 -0.29 -13.56
N GLU A 185 -21.75 0.22 -13.99
CA GLU A 185 -22.27 1.53 -13.56
C GLU A 185 -22.43 1.62 -12.04
N SER A 186 -22.92 0.55 -11.40
CA SER A 186 -23.08 0.50 -9.94
C SER A 186 -21.74 0.60 -9.21
N VAL A 187 -20.69 -0.09 -9.71
CA VAL A 187 -19.34 -0.04 -9.15
C VAL A 187 -18.70 1.33 -9.36
N MET A 188 -18.86 1.93 -10.56
CA MET A 188 -18.38 3.28 -10.83
C MET A 188 -19.03 4.32 -9.91
N LYS A 189 -20.36 4.24 -9.72
CA LYS A 189 -21.09 5.11 -8.79
C LYS A 189 -20.60 4.94 -7.35
N ALA A 190 -20.41 3.69 -6.89
CA ALA A 190 -19.92 3.41 -5.55
C ALA A 190 -18.48 3.90 -5.36
N SER A 191 -17.60 3.69 -6.33
CA SER A 191 -16.23 4.20 -6.31
C SER A 191 -16.20 5.74 -6.27
N HIS A 192 -17.05 6.40 -7.05
CA HIS A 192 -17.18 7.87 -7.04
C HIS A 192 -17.65 8.42 -5.69
N GLN A 193 -18.35 7.64 -4.84
CA GLN A 193 -18.70 8.12 -3.50
C GLN A 193 -17.44 8.33 -2.63
N LEU A 194 -16.39 7.53 -2.82
CA LEU A 194 -15.13 7.71 -2.07
C LEU A 194 -14.49 9.07 -2.35
N THR A 195 -14.58 9.59 -3.58
CA THR A 195 -13.98 10.89 -3.94
C THR A 195 -14.69 12.08 -3.31
N LYS A 196 -15.85 11.87 -2.70
CA LYS A 196 -16.58 12.93 -1.96
C LYS A 196 -16.06 13.14 -0.55
N HIS A 197 -15.29 12.20 -0.02
CA HIS A 197 -14.76 12.27 1.34
C HIS A 197 -13.40 12.95 1.41
N GLY A 198 -12.61 12.91 0.33
CA GLY A 198 -11.27 13.48 0.31
C GLY A 198 -10.54 13.19 -1.00
N ASP A 199 -9.25 13.42 -0.99
CA ASP A 199 -8.37 13.15 -2.12
C ASP A 199 -8.14 11.65 -2.27
N VAL A 200 -8.48 11.10 -3.44
CA VAL A 200 -8.37 9.65 -3.70
C VAL A 200 -7.16 9.35 -4.57
N THR A 201 -6.29 8.50 -4.06
CA THR A 201 -5.21 7.84 -4.82
C THR A 201 -5.55 6.36 -4.97
N ALA A 202 -5.46 5.81 -6.19
CA ALA A 202 -5.73 4.41 -6.44
C ALA A 202 -4.72 3.79 -7.40
N PHE A 203 -4.23 2.59 -7.05
CA PHE A 203 -3.25 1.82 -7.81
C PHE A 203 -3.67 0.38 -7.94
N VAL A 204 -3.29 -0.25 -9.05
CA VAL A 204 -3.28 -1.71 -9.19
C VAL A 204 -1.85 -2.19 -9.00
N LEU A 205 -1.66 -3.08 -8.04
CA LEU A 205 -0.38 -3.60 -7.60
C LEU A 205 -0.26 -5.09 -7.96
N GLU A 206 0.94 -5.51 -8.35
CA GLU A 206 1.33 -6.91 -8.39
C GLU A 206 2.34 -7.13 -7.27
N LEU A 207 1.94 -7.87 -6.23
CA LEU A 207 2.70 -8.09 -5.01
C LEU A 207 3.24 -9.53 -4.96
N SER A 208 4.43 -9.69 -4.40
CA SER A 208 5.02 -11.00 -4.11
C SER A 208 5.51 -11.03 -2.67
N ARG A 209 5.07 -12.04 -1.91
CA ARG A 209 5.57 -12.26 -0.56
C ARG A 209 7.06 -12.57 -0.60
N GLN A 210 7.80 -11.97 0.28
CA GLN A 210 9.23 -12.20 0.43
C GLN A 210 9.46 -13.15 1.62
N SER A 211 10.44 -14.03 1.49
CA SER A 211 10.84 -15.01 2.51
C SER A 211 12.08 -14.54 3.26
#